data_a8fb1e5bbf1ce40af02bed29c4540abc
#
_entry.id   a8fb1e5bbf1ce40af02bed29c4540abc
#
_cell.length_a   1.000
_cell.length_b   1.000
_cell.length_c   1.000
_cell.angle_alpha   90.00
_cell.angle_beta   90.00
_cell.angle_gamma   90.00
#
_symmetry.space_group_name_H-M   'P 1'
#
loop_
_entity.id
_entity.type
_entity.pdbx_description
1 polymer ?
#
loop_
_entity_poly.entity_id
_entity_poly.type
_entity_poly.pdbx_seq_one_letter_code
_entity_poly.pdbx_strand_id
1 'polypeptide(L)'
;METIEFDKPIEKALEDWGAEITEIHTLLGCCELLAGLAEEATELAQAALKMRRTLDRSNPTPMTTGDASRNLNEEFADVLLCAAVLGFDREEIARIIREKVFRWSTRLEEGCGDV
;
A
#
# COMPACT_ATOMS: atom_id res chain seq x y z
N MET A 1 14.55 19.78 -13.87
CA MET A 1 14.23 18.73 -12.87
C MET A 1 12.96 18.01 -13.30
N GLU A 2 13.03 16.70 -13.34
CA GLU A 2 11.85 15.93 -13.69
C GLU A 2 10.89 15.90 -12.52
N THR A 3 9.60 16.05 -12.80
CA THR A 3 8.56 15.91 -11.81
C THR A 3 8.20 14.43 -11.68
N ILE A 4 8.23 13.93 -10.47
CA ILE A 4 7.79 12.55 -10.20
C ILE A 4 6.26 12.54 -10.20
N GLU A 5 5.70 11.71 -11.05
CA GLU A 5 4.25 11.51 -11.11
C GLU A 5 3.90 10.24 -10.34
N PHE A 6 3.08 10.41 -9.28
CA PHE A 6 2.64 9.29 -8.45
C PHE A 6 1.22 8.89 -8.83
N ASP A 7 0.93 7.61 -8.77
CA ASP A 7 -0.41 7.02 -8.80
C ASP A 7 -1.24 7.18 -10.06
N LYS A 8 -0.70 7.76 -11.14
CA LYS A 8 -1.47 7.86 -12.38
C LYS A 8 -1.84 6.50 -12.95
N PRO A 9 -0.91 5.52 -13.08
CA PRO A 9 -1.29 4.18 -13.55
C PRO A 9 -2.26 3.48 -12.59
N ILE A 10 -2.07 3.66 -11.28
CA ILE A 10 -2.94 3.04 -10.27
C ILE A 10 -4.34 3.66 -10.32
N GLU A 11 -4.42 4.99 -10.33
CA GLU A 11 -5.71 5.67 -10.41
C GLU A 11 -6.44 5.33 -11.71
N LYS A 12 -5.72 5.25 -12.82
CA LYS A 12 -6.33 4.87 -14.10
C LYS A 12 -6.90 3.44 -14.03
N ALA A 13 -6.17 2.49 -13.46
CA ALA A 13 -6.67 1.14 -13.30
C ALA A 13 -7.96 1.10 -12.46
N LEU A 14 -7.99 1.85 -11.37
CA LEU A 14 -9.16 1.94 -10.52
C LEU A 14 -10.36 2.59 -11.23
N GLU A 15 -10.11 3.62 -12.03
CA GLU A 15 -11.15 4.27 -12.83
C GLU A 15 -11.69 3.35 -13.92
N ASP A 16 -10.80 2.68 -14.67
CA ASP A 16 -11.18 1.78 -15.74
C ASP A 16 -12.07 0.65 -15.24
N TRP A 17 -11.86 0.20 -14.01
CA TRP A 17 -12.62 -0.89 -13.39
C TRP A 17 -13.58 -0.42 -12.30
N GLY A 18 -13.94 0.85 -12.33
CA GLY A 18 -14.80 1.46 -11.30
C GLY A 18 -16.16 0.81 -11.15
N ALA A 19 -16.79 0.38 -12.25
CA ALA A 19 -18.08 -0.28 -12.20
C ALA A 19 -17.99 -1.63 -11.46
N GLU A 20 -16.96 -2.42 -11.76
CA GLU A 20 -16.71 -3.70 -11.10
C GLU A 20 -16.38 -3.53 -9.63
N ILE A 21 -15.58 -2.53 -9.29
CA ILE A 21 -15.25 -2.18 -7.90
C ILE A 21 -16.52 -1.84 -7.11
N THR A 22 -17.40 -1.03 -7.68
CA THR A 22 -18.69 -0.68 -7.08
C THR A 22 -19.56 -1.90 -6.86
N GLU A 23 -19.59 -2.82 -7.83
CA GLU A 23 -20.34 -4.06 -7.71
C GLU A 23 -19.84 -4.92 -6.55
N ILE A 24 -18.52 -5.08 -6.43
CA ILE A 24 -17.91 -5.84 -5.34
C ILE A 24 -18.29 -5.22 -3.99
N HIS A 25 -18.21 -3.90 -3.90
CA HIS A 25 -18.59 -3.16 -2.69
C HIS A 25 -20.04 -3.48 -2.30
N THR A 26 -20.96 -3.46 -3.27
CA THR A 26 -22.37 -3.70 -3.03
C THR A 26 -22.63 -5.15 -2.57
N LEU A 27 -21.91 -6.11 -3.16
CA LEU A 27 -22.12 -7.53 -2.87
C LEU A 27 -21.55 -7.97 -1.53
N LEU A 28 -20.40 -7.43 -1.11
CA LEU A 28 -19.70 -7.93 0.08
C LEU A 28 -20.10 -7.23 1.38
N GLY A 29 -20.37 -5.95 1.33
CA GLY A 29 -20.70 -5.18 2.53
C GLY A 29 -19.48 -4.80 3.37
N CYS A 30 -19.68 -3.83 4.24
CA CYS A 30 -18.61 -3.12 4.95
C CYS A 30 -17.80 -4.03 5.89
N CYS A 31 -18.46 -4.90 6.66
CA CYS A 31 -17.74 -5.74 7.63
C CYS A 31 -16.80 -6.74 6.95
N GLU A 32 -17.25 -7.35 5.85
CA GLU A 32 -16.41 -8.27 5.09
C GLU A 32 -15.25 -7.55 4.42
N LEU A 33 -15.49 -6.35 3.92
CA LEU A 33 -14.43 -5.55 3.29
C LEU A 33 -13.38 -5.12 4.29
N LEU A 34 -13.77 -4.76 5.50
CA LEU A 34 -12.83 -4.41 6.56
C LEU A 34 -11.99 -5.61 6.99
N ALA A 35 -12.61 -6.78 7.12
CA ALA A 35 -11.89 -8.01 7.43
C ALA A 35 -10.89 -8.35 6.33
N GLY A 36 -11.29 -8.23 5.08
CA GLY A 36 -10.42 -8.45 3.92
C GLY A 36 -9.23 -7.49 3.92
N LEU A 37 -9.47 -6.21 4.19
CA LEU A 37 -8.40 -5.23 4.27
C LEU A 37 -7.38 -5.60 5.37
N ALA A 38 -7.86 -6.03 6.54
CA ALA A 38 -6.98 -6.43 7.63
C ALA A 38 -6.12 -7.63 7.25
N GLU A 39 -6.69 -8.63 6.58
CA GLU A 39 -5.96 -9.80 6.09
C GLU A 39 -4.88 -9.40 5.09
N GLU A 40 -5.24 -8.59 4.10
CA GLU A 40 -4.28 -8.16 3.08
C GLU A 40 -3.18 -7.27 3.66
N ALA A 41 -3.49 -6.44 4.64
CA ALA A 41 -2.49 -5.63 5.33
C ALA A 41 -1.48 -6.50 6.09
N THR A 42 -1.94 -7.60 6.68
CA THR A 42 -1.07 -8.57 7.35
C THR A 42 -0.14 -9.26 6.35
N GLU A 43 -0.67 -9.66 5.20
CA GLU A 43 0.12 -10.29 4.14
C GLU A 43 1.15 -9.30 3.56
N LEU A 44 0.77 -8.03 3.42
CA LEU A 44 1.70 -6.98 3.00
C LEU A 44 2.86 -6.85 3.99
N ALA A 45 2.57 -6.86 5.29
CA ALA A 45 3.59 -6.78 6.32
C ALA A 45 4.58 -7.95 6.21
N GLN A 46 4.09 -9.16 6.01
CA GLN A 46 4.92 -10.34 5.81
C GLN A 46 5.78 -10.22 4.56
N ALA A 47 5.21 -9.77 3.45
CA ALA A 47 5.92 -9.59 2.19
C ALA A 47 7.04 -8.56 2.33
N ALA A 48 6.79 -7.46 3.05
CA ALA A 48 7.80 -6.43 3.30
C ALA A 48 8.97 -6.98 4.10
N LEU A 49 8.69 -7.77 5.14
CA LEU A 49 9.74 -8.40 5.96
C LEU A 49 10.55 -9.43 5.17
N LYS A 50 9.90 -10.19 4.30
CA LYS A 50 10.60 -11.14 3.41
C LYS A 50 11.53 -10.41 2.46
N MET A 51 11.06 -9.31 1.87
CA MET A 51 11.90 -8.48 0.99
C MET A 51 13.12 -7.96 1.75
N ARG A 52 12.91 -7.43 2.96
CA ARG A 52 14.00 -6.96 3.80
C ARG A 52 15.04 -8.06 4.04
N ARG A 53 14.60 -9.28 4.36
CA ARG A 53 15.51 -10.40 4.61
C ARG A 53 16.33 -10.78 3.38
N THR A 54 15.76 -10.68 2.18
CA THR A 54 16.55 -10.94 0.97
C THR A 54 17.61 -9.88 0.74
N LEU A 55 17.37 -8.64 1.18
CA LEU A 55 18.30 -7.53 1.00
C LEU A 55 19.41 -7.51 2.05
N ASP A 56 19.07 -7.70 3.33
CA ASP A 56 20.03 -7.61 4.42
C ASP A 56 20.61 -8.96 4.85
N ARG A 57 20.04 -10.05 4.36
CA ARG A 57 20.48 -11.44 4.64
C ARG A 57 20.47 -11.80 6.13
N SER A 58 19.71 -11.05 6.93
CA SER A 58 19.64 -11.25 8.38
C SER A 58 19.00 -12.57 8.77
N ASN A 59 18.14 -13.12 7.92
CA ASN A 59 17.46 -14.39 8.14
C ASN A 59 17.22 -15.03 6.78
N PRO A 60 18.15 -15.90 6.32
CA PRO A 60 18.09 -16.47 4.97
C PRO A 60 16.72 -17.10 4.67
N THR A 61 16.18 -16.76 3.54
CA THR A 61 14.93 -17.31 3.03
C THR A 61 15.18 -17.83 1.62
N PRO A 62 14.56 -18.96 1.22
CA PRO A 62 14.78 -19.54 -0.11
C PRO A 62 14.00 -18.80 -1.21
N MET A 63 14.08 -17.48 -1.20
CA MET A 63 13.38 -16.62 -2.14
C MET A 63 14.38 -15.62 -2.71
N THR A 64 14.35 -15.44 -4.04
CA THR A 64 15.19 -14.42 -4.67
C THR A 64 14.64 -13.04 -4.40
N THR A 65 15.50 -12.02 -4.49
CA THR A 65 15.07 -10.63 -4.35
C THR A 65 14.00 -10.27 -5.39
N GLY A 66 14.14 -10.80 -6.63
CA GLY A 66 13.14 -10.57 -7.68
C GLY A 66 11.77 -11.16 -7.33
N ASP A 67 11.76 -12.38 -6.79
CA ASP A 67 10.51 -13.04 -6.37
C ASP A 67 9.88 -12.31 -5.18
N ALA A 68 10.71 -11.89 -4.22
CA ALA A 68 10.22 -11.12 -3.06
C ALA A 68 9.64 -9.76 -3.49
N SER A 69 10.25 -9.12 -4.47
CA SER A 69 9.75 -7.85 -5.02
C SER A 69 8.39 -8.03 -5.70
N ARG A 70 8.24 -9.08 -6.52
CA ARG A 70 6.95 -9.37 -7.16
C ARG A 70 5.87 -9.67 -6.13
N ASN A 71 6.20 -10.47 -5.12
CA ASN A 71 5.28 -10.78 -4.03
C ASN A 71 4.83 -9.51 -3.30
N LEU A 72 5.79 -8.61 -3.00
CA LEU A 72 5.48 -7.33 -2.35
C LEU A 72 4.53 -6.49 -3.21
N ASN A 73 4.77 -6.43 -4.52
CA ASN A 73 3.89 -5.69 -5.44
C ASN A 73 2.47 -6.28 -5.49
N GLU A 74 2.35 -7.60 -5.48
CA GLU A 74 1.04 -8.26 -5.43
C GLU A 74 0.28 -7.90 -4.16
N GLU A 75 0.97 -7.91 -3.01
CA GLU A 75 0.34 -7.57 -1.74
C GLU A 75 -0.02 -6.08 -1.65
N PHE A 76 0.78 -5.18 -2.23
CA PHE A 76 0.39 -3.79 -2.37
C PHE A 76 -0.88 -3.65 -3.21
N ALA A 77 -0.95 -4.38 -4.33
CA ALA A 77 -2.13 -4.34 -5.20
C ALA A 77 -3.38 -4.79 -4.44
N ASP A 78 -3.26 -5.87 -3.66
CA ASP A 78 -4.38 -6.40 -2.88
C ASP A 78 -4.87 -5.38 -1.84
N VAL A 79 -3.96 -4.72 -1.13
CA VAL A 79 -4.33 -3.70 -0.13
C VAL A 79 -4.99 -2.49 -0.82
N LEU A 80 -4.40 -2.02 -1.92
CA LEU A 80 -4.95 -0.87 -2.65
C LEU A 80 -6.34 -1.18 -3.19
N LEU A 81 -6.53 -2.37 -3.73
CA LEU A 81 -7.84 -2.80 -4.25
C LEU A 81 -8.86 -2.91 -3.11
N CYS A 82 -8.50 -3.54 -1.99
CA CYS A 82 -9.40 -3.63 -0.84
C CYS A 82 -9.79 -2.24 -0.33
N ALA A 83 -8.85 -1.32 -0.25
CA ALA A 83 -9.11 0.05 0.17
C ALA A 83 -10.05 0.75 -0.81
N ALA A 84 -9.84 0.58 -2.11
CA ALA A 84 -10.70 1.18 -3.14
C ALA A 84 -12.13 0.62 -3.08
N VAL A 85 -12.26 -0.69 -2.91
CA VAL A 85 -13.58 -1.34 -2.82
C VAL A 85 -14.32 -0.91 -1.55
N LEU A 86 -13.63 -0.87 -0.42
CA LEU A 86 -14.21 -0.37 0.84
C LEU A 86 -14.66 1.09 0.69
N GLY A 87 -13.91 1.87 -0.06
CA GLY A 87 -14.11 3.31 -0.19
C GLY A 87 -13.39 4.06 0.92
N PHE A 88 -12.51 4.94 0.58
CA PHE A 88 -11.82 5.78 1.54
C PHE A 88 -12.00 7.25 1.16
N ASP A 89 -11.95 8.12 2.15
CA ASP A 89 -12.06 9.55 1.95
C ASP A 89 -10.74 10.09 1.40
N ARG A 90 -10.68 10.27 0.09
CA ARG A 90 -9.45 10.67 -0.60
C ARG A 90 -8.93 12.04 -0.14
N GLU A 91 -9.82 12.98 0.11
CA GLU A 91 -9.44 14.32 0.57
C GLU A 91 -8.85 14.26 1.97
N GLU A 92 -9.49 13.53 2.88
CA GLU A 92 -9.02 13.34 4.25
C GLU A 92 -7.67 12.63 4.27
N ILE A 93 -7.55 11.55 3.51
CA ILE A 93 -6.28 10.79 3.43
C ILE A 93 -5.17 11.66 2.85
N ALA A 94 -5.45 12.42 1.79
CA ALA A 94 -4.46 13.31 1.20
C ALA A 94 -3.97 14.36 2.19
N ARG A 95 -4.87 14.93 2.99
CA ARG A 95 -4.51 15.90 4.03
C ARG A 95 -3.58 15.27 5.07
N ILE A 96 -3.94 14.08 5.52
CA ILE A 96 -3.14 13.34 6.51
C ILE A 96 -1.76 13.00 5.95
N ILE A 97 -1.68 12.57 4.69
CA ILE A 97 -0.39 12.28 4.03
C ILE A 97 0.51 13.52 4.06
N ARG A 98 -0.02 14.68 3.68
CA ARG A 98 0.78 15.92 3.68
C ARG A 98 1.33 16.24 5.06
N GLU A 99 0.50 16.11 6.09
CA GLU A 99 0.92 16.36 7.47
C GLU A 99 2.00 15.38 7.92
N LYS A 100 1.84 14.10 7.59
CA LYS A 100 2.81 13.07 7.98
C LYS A 100 4.13 13.21 7.25
N VAL A 101 4.12 13.52 5.97
CA VAL A 101 5.34 13.76 5.19
C VAL A 101 6.09 14.96 5.76
N PHE A 102 5.38 16.04 6.07
CA PHE A 102 6.00 17.22 6.66
C PHE A 102 6.69 16.90 8.00
N ARG A 103 6.00 16.18 8.88
CA ARG A 103 6.57 15.78 10.18
C ARG A 103 7.77 14.86 10.02
N TRP A 104 7.67 13.90 9.13
CA TRP A 104 8.77 12.95 8.88
C TRP A 104 9.99 13.67 8.34
N SER A 105 9.79 14.48 7.31
CA SER A 105 10.87 15.28 6.70
C SER A 105 11.55 16.19 7.73
N THR A 106 10.75 16.85 8.57
CA THR A 106 11.26 17.74 9.62
C THR A 106 12.11 16.97 10.63
N ARG A 107 11.65 15.79 11.06
CA ARG A 107 12.40 14.94 12.00
C ARG A 107 13.75 14.52 11.42
N LEU A 108 13.76 14.13 10.15
CA LEU A 108 15.00 13.73 9.49
C LEU A 108 15.99 14.90 9.38
N GLU A 109 15.51 16.10 9.08
CA GLU A 109 16.34 17.30 9.03
C GLU A 109 16.92 17.65 10.40
N GLU A 110 16.17 17.40 11.46
CA GLU A 110 16.61 17.61 12.83
C GLU A 110 17.51 16.49 13.35
N GLY A 111 17.74 15.44 12.56
CA GLY A 111 18.56 14.31 12.95
C GLY A 111 17.86 13.32 13.86
N CYS A 112 16.53 13.38 14.00
CA CYS A 112 15.78 12.48 14.86
C CYS A 112 15.66 11.08 14.32
N GLY A 113 15.55 10.88 13.02
CA GLY A 113 15.54 9.57 12.39
C GLY A 113 14.35 8.65 12.66
N ASP A 114 13.60 8.88 13.71
CA ASP A 114 12.42 8.06 14.09
C ASP A 114 11.16 8.65 13.50
N VAL A 115 10.29 7.79 13.04
CA VAL A 115 9.04 8.18 12.41
C VAL A 115 7.89 8.13 13.40
#